data_98015c4194da78fccad52e8b4147b7d5
#
_entry.id   98015c4194da78fccad52e8b4147b7d5
#
_cell.length_a   1.000
_cell.length_b   1.000
_cell.length_c   1.000
_cell.angle_alpha   90.00
_cell.angle_beta   90.00
_cell.angle_gamma   90.00
#
_symmetry.space_group_name_H-M   'P 1'
#
loop_
_entity.id
_entity.type
_entity.pdbx_description
1 polymer ?
#
loop_
_entity_poly.entity_id
_entity_poly.type
_entity_poly.pdbx_seq_one_letter_code
_entity_poly.pdbx_strand_id
1 'polypeptide(L)'
;MTQDSRFPNLFILDHPLIQHKLSHMRDRDTSTRTFRELLREITLLMGYEITRNLPMTTRRVTTPLLEIDAPVIAGKKLAIVPVLRAGIGMSDGLLELIPSARVGHIGVYRADDHRPVEYLVRLPDLEDRIFILCDPMVATGYSAVHAVDVLKRRGVPGENIMFQIGRAHV
;
A
#
# COMPACT_ATOMS: atom_id res chain seq x y z
N MET A 1 -4.32 15.60 1.54
CA MET A 1 -3.68 14.91 0.41
C MET A 1 -3.70 15.85 -0.79
N THR A 2 -2.54 16.16 -1.35
CA THR A 2 -2.38 17.10 -2.48
C THR A 2 -1.98 16.31 -3.73
N GLN A 3 -2.69 16.52 -4.84
CA GLN A 3 -2.35 15.92 -6.13
C GLN A 3 -1.18 16.70 -6.75
N ASP A 4 -0.18 15.99 -7.27
CA ASP A 4 0.93 16.64 -7.99
C ASP A 4 0.43 17.16 -9.36
N SER A 5 0.77 18.40 -9.69
CA SER A 5 0.30 19.04 -10.93
C SER A 5 0.91 18.44 -12.19
N ARG A 6 2.09 17.82 -12.10
CA ARG A 6 2.80 17.19 -13.22
C ARG A 6 2.39 15.73 -13.43
N PHE A 7 1.95 15.07 -12.36
CA PHE A 7 1.61 13.65 -12.35
C PHE A 7 0.22 13.46 -11.75
N PRO A 8 -0.83 13.38 -12.56
CA PRO A 8 -2.22 13.34 -12.09
C PRO A 8 -2.57 12.10 -11.23
N ASN A 9 -1.75 11.06 -11.27
CA ASN A 9 -1.91 9.85 -10.45
C ASN A 9 -1.02 9.83 -9.20
N LEU A 10 -0.27 10.93 -8.94
CA LEU A 10 0.58 11.07 -7.77
C LEU A 10 -0.09 11.96 -6.72
N PHE A 11 -0.23 11.43 -5.52
CA PHE A 11 -0.81 12.11 -4.37
C PHE A 11 0.21 12.18 -3.25
N ILE A 12 0.46 13.39 -2.75
CA ILE A 12 1.38 13.66 -1.66
C ILE A 12 0.58 13.82 -0.36
N LEU A 13 0.96 13.09 0.66
CA LEU A 13 0.38 13.20 1.99
C LEU A 13 1.24 14.15 2.82
N ASP A 14 0.77 15.39 2.98
CA ASP A 14 1.42 16.49 3.68
C ASP A 14 0.89 16.70 5.11
N HIS A 15 0.21 15.68 5.66
CA HIS A 15 -0.36 15.76 7.00
C HIS A 15 0.72 15.97 8.08
N PRO A 16 0.58 16.93 9.00
CA PRO A 16 1.61 17.28 10.00
C PRO A 16 2.11 16.07 10.81
N LEU A 17 1.21 15.17 11.21
CA LEU A 17 1.58 13.98 11.96
C LEU A 17 2.44 13.01 11.15
N ILE A 18 2.17 12.86 9.84
CA ILE A 18 2.99 12.04 8.95
C ILE A 18 4.37 12.68 8.80
N GLN A 19 4.44 13.99 8.59
CA GLN A 19 5.70 14.71 8.45
C GLN A 19 6.55 14.64 9.73
N HIS A 20 5.93 14.79 10.90
CA HIS A 20 6.60 14.62 12.18
C HIS A 20 7.22 13.22 12.33
N LYS A 21 6.45 12.17 12.10
CA LYS A 21 6.93 10.78 12.16
C LYS A 21 8.02 10.50 11.13
N LEU A 22 7.87 11.02 9.92
CA LEU A 22 8.86 10.90 8.86
C LEU A 22 10.18 11.59 9.22
N SER A 23 10.14 12.75 9.90
CA SER A 23 11.34 13.43 10.39
C SER A 23 12.12 12.57 11.38
N HIS A 24 11.44 11.95 12.35
CA HIS A 24 12.08 11.02 13.26
C HIS A 24 12.60 9.75 12.55
N MET A 25 11.85 9.21 11.58
CA MET A 25 12.27 8.04 10.82
C MET A 25 13.52 8.32 9.97
N ARG A 26 13.75 9.58 9.59
CA ARG A 26 14.93 10.03 8.80
C ARG A 26 16.17 10.27 9.65
N ASP A 27 16.02 10.40 10.96
CA ASP A 27 17.15 10.62 11.85
C ASP A 27 18.08 9.39 11.80
N ARG A 28 19.38 9.64 11.58
CA ARG A 28 20.39 8.59 11.48
C ARG A 28 20.55 7.79 12.78
N ASP A 29 20.21 8.40 13.92
CA ASP A 29 20.33 7.81 15.24
C ASP A 29 19.07 7.03 15.66
N THR A 30 18.06 7.01 14.79
CA THR A 30 16.84 6.23 15.01
C THR A 30 17.14 4.73 15.04
N SER A 31 16.79 4.08 16.16
CA SER A 31 16.95 2.64 16.31
C SER A 31 16.12 1.86 15.30
N THR A 32 16.54 0.64 14.96
CA THR A 32 15.77 -0.25 14.09
C THR A 32 14.36 -0.51 14.62
N ARG A 33 14.20 -0.59 15.94
CA ARG A 33 12.89 -0.76 16.58
C ARG A 33 12.00 0.45 16.31
N THR A 34 12.49 1.64 16.67
CA THR A 34 11.75 2.90 16.47
C THR A 34 11.42 3.12 15.01
N PHE A 35 12.36 2.82 14.10
CA PHE A 35 12.11 2.90 12.66
C PHE A 35 10.93 2.03 12.23
N ARG A 36 10.84 0.77 12.69
CA ARG A 36 9.72 -0.13 12.37
C ARG A 36 8.40 0.37 12.93
N GLU A 37 8.40 0.88 14.17
CA GLU A 37 7.21 1.46 14.80
C GLU A 37 6.70 2.66 14.01
N LEU A 38 7.58 3.60 13.66
CA LEU A 38 7.24 4.78 12.86
C LEU A 38 6.76 4.41 11.46
N LEU A 39 7.40 3.45 10.80
CA LEU A 39 6.99 2.97 9.49
C LEU A 39 5.57 2.39 9.54
N ARG A 40 5.25 1.57 10.54
CA ARG A 40 3.91 1.02 10.74
C ARG A 40 2.87 2.13 10.95
N GLU A 41 3.16 3.10 11.81
CA GLU A 41 2.26 4.23 12.09
C GLU A 41 2.02 5.12 10.88
N ILE A 42 3.07 5.45 10.12
CA ILE A 42 2.95 6.17 8.84
C ILE A 42 2.08 5.37 7.88
N THR A 43 2.31 4.07 7.79
CA THR A 43 1.55 3.18 6.90
C THR A 43 0.06 3.15 7.24
N LEU A 44 -0.31 3.13 8.52
CA LEU A 44 -1.70 3.21 8.96
C LEU A 44 -2.37 4.51 8.50
N LEU A 45 -1.69 5.65 8.72
CA LEU A 45 -2.21 6.96 8.32
C LEU A 45 -2.36 7.08 6.80
N MET A 46 -1.38 6.59 6.05
CA MET A 46 -1.44 6.54 4.59
C MET A 46 -2.51 5.56 4.10
N GLY A 47 -2.65 4.41 4.76
CA GLY A 47 -3.66 3.41 4.46
C GLY A 47 -5.08 3.96 4.59
N TYR A 48 -5.34 4.76 5.62
CA TYR A 48 -6.60 5.47 5.78
C TYR A 48 -6.90 6.39 4.60
N GLU A 49 -5.91 7.14 4.12
CA GLU A 49 -6.09 8.05 2.99
C GLU A 49 -6.21 7.33 1.64
N ILE A 50 -5.41 6.31 1.39
CA ILE A 50 -5.44 5.58 0.11
C ILE A 50 -6.77 4.82 -0.08
N THR A 51 -7.43 4.47 1.02
CA THR A 51 -8.73 3.77 1.01
C THR A 51 -9.95 4.70 0.98
N ARG A 52 -9.76 6.02 0.94
CA ARG A 52 -10.83 7.03 1.00
C ARG A 52 -11.91 6.87 -0.06
N ASN A 53 -11.54 6.47 -1.27
CA ASN A 53 -12.42 6.38 -2.43
C ASN A 53 -12.80 4.94 -2.78
N LEU A 54 -12.73 4.01 -1.82
CA LEU A 54 -13.19 2.64 -2.06
C LEU A 54 -14.67 2.62 -2.40
N PRO A 55 -15.09 1.80 -3.38
CA PRO A 55 -16.48 1.69 -3.74
C PRO A 55 -17.31 1.14 -2.57
N MET A 56 -18.50 1.71 -2.37
CA MET A 56 -19.40 1.34 -1.30
C MET A 56 -20.67 0.72 -1.86
N THR A 57 -21.28 -0.18 -1.09
CA THR A 57 -22.61 -0.76 -1.33
C THR A 57 -23.37 -0.82 -0.01
N THR A 58 -24.62 -1.26 -0.05
CA THR A 58 -25.44 -1.48 1.14
C THR A 58 -25.61 -2.97 1.41
N ARG A 59 -25.70 -3.33 2.69
CA ARG A 59 -26.03 -4.67 3.17
C ARG A 59 -27.03 -4.59 4.31
N ARG A 60 -28.02 -5.49 4.30
CA ARG A 60 -28.94 -5.66 5.42
C ARG A 60 -28.22 -6.12 6.66
N VAL A 61 -28.34 -5.37 7.75
CA VAL A 61 -27.69 -5.63 9.03
C VAL A 61 -28.75 -5.59 10.14
N THR A 62 -28.78 -6.61 10.98
CA THR A 62 -29.63 -6.65 12.18
C THR A 62 -28.88 -6.02 13.35
N THR A 63 -29.40 -4.90 13.82
CA THR A 63 -28.91 -4.25 15.06
C THR A 63 -29.71 -4.74 16.26
N PRO A 64 -29.29 -4.45 17.48
CA PRO A 64 -30.10 -4.79 18.67
C PRO A 64 -31.50 -4.18 18.69
N LEU A 65 -31.75 -3.11 17.94
CA LEU A 65 -33.03 -2.39 17.93
C LEU A 65 -33.88 -2.71 16.70
N LEU A 66 -33.27 -2.78 15.50
CA LEU A 66 -34.00 -2.98 14.25
C LEU A 66 -33.04 -3.39 13.11
N GLU A 67 -33.61 -3.86 12.02
CA GLU A 67 -32.88 -4.10 10.78
C GLU A 67 -32.71 -2.82 9.97
N ILE A 68 -31.50 -2.58 9.48
CA ILE A 68 -31.16 -1.42 8.64
C ILE A 68 -30.37 -1.83 7.40
N ASP A 69 -30.39 -1.01 6.39
CA ASP A 69 -29.44 -1.09 5.28
C ASP A 69 -28.20 -0.26 5.62
N ALA A 70 -27.08 -0.95 5.88
CA ALA A 70 -25.85 -0.33 6.32
C ALA A 70 -24.82 -0.26 5.18
N PRO A 71 -24.00 0.81 5.09
CA PRO A 71 -22.96 0.92 4.09
C PRO A 71 -21.82 -0.05 4.40
N VAL A 72 -21.35 -0.75 3.36
CA VAL A 72 -20.18 -1.65 3.41
C VAL A 72 -19.33 -1.47 2.16
N ILE A 73 -18.05 -1.83 2.24
CA ILE A 73 -17.19 -1.81 1.05
C ILE A 73 -17.69 -2.80 0.02
N ALA A 74 -17.86 -2.34 -1.22
CA ALA A 74 -18.34 -3.14 -2.34
C ALA A 74 -17.29 -4.13 -2.84
N GLY A 75 -17.73 -5.21 -3.49
CA GLY A 75 -16.90 -6.16 -4.22
C GLY A 75 -16.01 -7.04 -3.35
N LYS A 76 -15.08 -7.72 -4.00
CA LYS A 76 -14.00 -8.47 -3.34
C LYS A 76 -13.01 -7.48 -2.74
N LYS A 77 -12.63 -7.76 -1.52
CA LYS A 77 -11.79 -6.87 -0.68
C LYS A 77 -10.39 -6.66 -1.25
N LEU A 78 -9.64 -5.80 -0.60
CA LEU A 78 -8.29 -5.39 -0.94
C LEU A 78 -7.29 -6.56 -0.93
N ALA A 79 -6.26 -6.43 -1.75
CA ALA A 79 -5.06 -7.25 -1.70
C ALA A 79 -3.85 -6.35 -1.41
N ILE A 80 -3.10 -6.68 -0.37
CA ILE A 80 -1.87 -5.97 0.01
C ILE A 80 -0.71 -6.76 -0.57
N VAL A 81 0.17 -6.07 -1.28
CA VAL A 81 1.31 -6.70 -1.97
C VAL A 81 2.61 -5.96 -1.64
N PRO A 82 3.32 -6.37 -0.58
CA PRO A 82 4.64 -5.82 -0.31
C PRO A 82 5.63 -6.19 -1.39
N VAL A 83 6.45 -5.21 -1.79
CA VAL A 83 7.66 -5.46 -2.57
C VAL A 83 8.74 -5.93 -1.59
N LEU A 84 9.09 -7.21 -1.73
CA LEU A 84 9.99 -7.85 -0.78
C LEU A 84 11.42 -7.35 -0.96
N ARG A 85 12.16 -7.23 0.10
CA ARG A 85 11.84 -7.52 1.52
C ARG A 85 11.32 -6.30 2.28
N ALA A 86 11.64 -5.09 1.81
CA ALA A 86 11.43 -3.84 2.55
C ALA A 86 9.93 -3.55 2.81
N GLY A 87 9.04 -3.91 1.87
CA GLY A 87 7.60 -3.69 1.99
C GLY A 87 6.88 -4.45 3.10
N ILE A 88 7.51 -5.48 3.70
CA ILE A 88 6.90 -6.29 4.76
C ILE A 88 6.44 -5.41 5.94
N GLY A 89 7.30 -4.48 6.39
CA GLY A 89 6.95 -3.61 7.52
C GLY A 89 5.74 -2.71 7.27
N MET A 90 5.46 -2.38 6.00
CA MET A 90 4.25 -1.65 5.61
C MET A 90 3.03 -2.57 5.51
N SER A 91 3.19 -3.80 5.01
CA SER A 91 2.07 -4.74 4.93
C SER A 91 1.47 -5.03 6.31
N ASP A 92 2.27 -5.11 7.34
CA ASP A 92 1.81 -5.32 8.72
C ASP A 92 0.90 -4.18 9.19
N GLY A 93 1.30 -2.92 8.92
CA GLY A 93 0.47 -1.76 9.24
C GLY A 93 -0.84 -1.72 8.45
N LEU A 94 -0.82 -2.07 7.16
CA LEU A 94 -2.04 -2.15 6.35
C LEU A 94 -2.98 -3.27 6.81
N LEU A 95 -2.45 -4.42 7.23
CA LEU A 95 -3.23 -5.54 7.75
C LEU A 95 -3.87 -5.22 9.10
N GLU A 96 -3.23 -4.40 9.92
CA GLU A 96 -3.84 -3.91 11.16
C GLU A 96 -5.07 -3.03 10.87
N LEU A 97 -4.99 -2.18 9.84
CA LEU A 97 -6.11 -1.34 9.40
C LEU A 97 -7.19 -2.17 8.68
N ILE A 98 -6.80 -3.15 7.87
CA ILE A 98 -7.71 -3.93 7.03
C ILE A 98 -7.43 -5.43 7.22
N PRO A 99 -7.82 -6.03 8.37
CA PRO A 99 -7.48 -7.41 8.71
C PRO A 99 -8.04 -8.45 7.72
N SER A 100 -9.05 -8.08 6.95
CA SER A 100 -9.68 -8.94 5.96
C SER A 100 -9.03 -8.87 4.57
N ALA A 101 -8.02 -8.03 4.37
CA ALA A 101 -7.28 -7.98 3.11
C ALA A 101 -6.54 -9.30 2.85
N ARG A 102 -6.44 -9.66 1.57
CA ARG A 102 -5.56 -10.76 1.16
C ARG A 102 -4.13 -10.25 1.03
N VAL A 103 -3.17 -11.14 1.20
CA VAL A 103 -1.75 -10.80 1.04
C VAL A 103 -1.19 -11.53 -0.16
N GLY A 104 -0.55 -10.78 -1.04
CA GLY A 104 0.33 -11.31 -2.08
C GLY A 104 1.77 -10.89 -1.80
N HIS A 105 2.71 -11.39 -2.57
CA HIS A 105 4.12 -11.03 -2.44
C HIS A 105 4.76 -10.91 -3.82
N ILE A 106 5.54 -9.85 -4.01
CA ILE A 106 6.42 -9.69 -5.17
C ILE A 106 7.84 -9.54 -4.65
N GLY A 107 8.68 -10.51 -4.92
CA GLY A 107 10.09 -10.49 -4.57
C GLY A 107 10.94 -10.08 -5.76
N VAL A 108 11.67 -8.97 -5.60
CA VAL A 108 12.57 -8.41 -6.60
C VAL A 108 13.91 -8.12 -5.96
N TYR A 109 14.99 -8.50 -6.59
CA TYR A 109 16.33 -8.03 -6.22
C TYR A 109 17.00 -7.33 -7.40
N ARG A 110 18.05 -6.58 -7.15
CA ARG A 110 18.87 -5.97 -8.20
C ARG A 110 20.03 -6.90 -8.54
N ALA A 111 20.12 -7.26 -9.81
CA ALA A 111 21.32 -7.93 -10.34
C ALA A 111 22.52 -6.97 -10.36
N ASP A 112 23.70 -7.49 -10.63
CA ASP A 112 24.95 -6.69 -10.69
C ASP A 112 24.89 -5.57 -11.74
N ASP A 113 24.11 -5.76 -12.80
CA ASP A 113 23.83 -4.78 -13.85
C ASP A 113 22.66 -3.82 -13.49
N HIS A 114 22.24 -3.80 -12.23
CA HIS A 114 21.13 -2.99 -11.69
C HIS A 114 19.74 -3.31 -12.23
N ARG A 115 19.57 -4.33 -13.09
CA ARG A 115 18.24 -4.74 -13.54
C ARG A 115 17.46 -5.41 -12.41
N PRO A 116 16.14 -5.16 -12.33
CA PRO A 116 15.29 -5.86 -11.37
C PRO A 116 15.10 -7.31 -11.83
N VAL A 117 15.40 -8.25 -10.93
CA VAL A 117 15.19 -9.68 -11.13
C VAL A 117 14.12 -10.18 -10.18
N GLU A 118 13.08 -10.77 -10.75
CA GLU A 118 11.97 -11.37 -10.04
C GLU A 118 12.37 -12.76 -9.52
N TYR A 119 12.22 -13.01 -8.22
CA TYR A 119 12.48 -14.32 -7.63
C TYR A 119 11.25 -14.94 -6.97
N LEU A 120 10.21 -14.15 -6.72
CA LEU A 120 8.97 -14.61 -6.14
C LEU A 120 7.79 -13.78 -6.63
N VAL A 121 6.75 -14.44 -7.11
CA VAL A 121 5.43 -13.83 -7.30
C VAL A 121 4.36 -14.76 -6.80
N ARG A 122 3.68 -14.36 -5.74
CA ARG A 122 2.52 -15.05 -5.18
C ARG A 122 1.42 -14.01 -4.99
N LEU A 123 0.33 -14.15 -5.72
CA LEU A 123 -0.81 -13.23 -5.68
C LEU A 123 -2.07 -14.01 -5.30
N PRO A 124 -3.00 -13.40 -4.57
CA PRO A 124 -4.34 -13.96 -4.39
C PRO A 124 -5.14 -13.91 -5.70
N ASP A 125 -6.36 -14.45 -5.68
CA ASP A 125 -7.29 -14.32 -6.81
C ASP A 125 -7.40 -12.86 -7.25
N LEU A 126 -7.35 -12.61 -8.57
CA LEU A 126 -7.25 -11.26 -9.13
C LEU A 126 -8.62 -10.58 -9.29
N GLU A 127 -9.70 -11.37 -9.42
CA GLU A 127 -11.04 -10.88 -9.73
C GLU A 127 -11.53 -9.81 -8.74
N ASP A 128 -11.98 -8.67 -9.28
CA ASP A 128 -12.62 -7.57 -8.56
C ASP A 128 -11.87 -7.06 -7.31
N ARG A 129 -10.53 -7.20 -7.29
CA ARG A 129 -9.70 -6.71 -6.19
C ARG A 129 -8.97 -5.43 -6.56
N ILE A 130 -8.84 -4.57 -5.55
CA ILE A 130 -7.91 -3.46 -5.58
C ILE A 130 -6.62 -3.93 -4.92
N PHE A 131 -5.50 -3.78 -5.63
CA PHE A 131 -4.17 -4.16 -5.19
C PHE A 131 -3.42 -2.95 -4.64
N ILE A 132 -3.00 -3.02 -3.39
CA ILE A 132 -2.15 -2.01 -2.76
C ILE A 132 -0.74 -2.56 -2.73
N LEU A 133 0.09 -2.14 -3.68
CA LEU A 133 1.54 -2.32 -3.60
C LEU A 133 2.10 -1.44 -2.48
N CYS A 134 3.05 -1.93 -1.72
CA CYS A 134 3.72 -1.14 -0.71
C CYS A 134 5.24 -1.37 -0.70
N ASP A 135 5.97 -0.25 -0.65
CA ASP A 135 7.42 -0.20 -0.53
C ASP A 135 7.78 1.04 0.33
N PRO A 136 8.61 0.92 1.36
CA PRO A 136 8.95 2.05 2.21
C PRO A 136 9.77 3.12 1.51
N MET A 137 10.45 2.80 0.41
CA MET A 137 11.32 3.77 -0.25
C MET A 137 11.40 3.55 -1.76
N VAL A 138 11.17 4.62 -2.52
CA VAL A 138 11.46 4.67 -3.95
C VAL A 138 12.70 5.55 -4.17
N ALA A 139 13.76 4.96 -4.70
CA ALA A 139 14.97 5.66 -5.13
C ALA A 139 14.93 5.88 -6.66
N THR A 140 15.43 4.93 -7.43
CA THR A 140 15.45 5.00 -8.91
C THR A 140 14.11 4.61 -9.55
N GLY A 141 13.19 4.03 -8.80
CA GLY A 141 11.89 3.59 -9.30
C GLY A 141 11.87 2.23 -10.00
N TYR A 142 13.00 1.63 -10.35
CA TYR A 142 13.02 0.37 -11.12
C TYR A 142 12.24 -0.76 -10.45
N SER A 143 12.39 -0.98 -9.16
CA SER A 143 11.65 -2.02 -8.44
C SER A 143 10.14 -1.72 -8.40
N ALA A 144 9.78 -0.44 -8.26
CA ALA A 144 8.40 0.01 -8.23
C ALA A 144 7.71 -0.23 -9.58
N VAL A 145 8.34 0.23 -10.67
CA VAL A 145 7.84 0.02 -12.04
C VAL A 145 7.72 -1.48 -12.32
N HIS A 146 8.74 -2.27 -11.99
CA HIS A 146 8.72 -3.71 -12.18
C HIS A 146 7.56 -4.38 -11.43
N ALA A 147 7.31 -3.99 -10.18
CA ALA A 147 6.21 -4.56 -9.38
C ALA A 147 4.83 -4.23 -9.99
N VAL A 148 4.64 -3.01 -10.50
CA VAL A 148 3.41 -2.63 -11.22
C VAL A 148 3.27 -3.45 -12.51
N ASP A 149 4.35 -3.61 -13.27
CA ASP A 149 4.34 -4.41 -14.51
C ASP A 149 4.05 -5.89 -14.24
N VAL A 150 4.53 -6.44 -13.12
CA VAL A 150 4.18 -7.80 -12.69
C VAL A 150 2.67 -7.94 -12.50
N LEU A 151 2.02 -7.02 -11.78
CA LEU A 151 0.57 -7.06 -11.59
C LEU A 151 -0.18 -6.95 -12.92
N LYS A 152 0.23 -6.01 -13.79
CA LYS A 152 -0.39 -5.84 -15.12
C LYS A 152 -0.23 -7.08 -16.00
N ARG A 153 0.95 -7.67 -16.04
CA ARG A 153 1.21 -8.93 -16.78
C ARG A 153 0.38 -10.11 -16.26
N ARG A 154 -0.01 -10.07 -14.98
CA ARG A 154 -0.91 -11.07 -14.39
C ARG A 154 -2.39 -10.77 -14.61
N GLY A 155 -2.73 -9.66 -15.30
CA GLY A 155 -4.09 -9.29 -15.67
C GLY A 155 -4.80 -8.34 -14.70
N VAL A 156 -4.07 -7.73 -13.75
CA VAL A 156 -4.66 -6.70 -12.88
C VAL A 156 -4.83 -5.40 -13.68
N PRO A 157 -6.06 -4.86 -13.81
CA PRO A 157 -6.29 -3.58 -14.45
C PRO A 157 -5.53 -2.44 -13.75
N GLY A 158 -5.02 -1.47 -14.52
CA GLY A 158 -4.21 -0.38 -13.98
C GLY A 158 -4.95 0.47 -12.96
N GLU A 159 -6.25 0.69 -13.16
CA GLU A 159 -7.15 1.41 -12.24
C GLU A 159 -7.35 0.68 -10.89
N ASN A 160 -7.07 -0.61 -10.84
CA ASN A 160 -7.15 -1.42 -9.63
C ASN A 160 -5.79 -1.54 -8.91
N ILE A 161 -4.76 -0.82 -9.34
CA ILE A 161 -3.44 -0.81 -8.72
C ILE A 161 -3.22 0.52 -8.02
N MET A 162 -3.04 0.48 -6.72
CA MET A 162 -2.57 1.60 -5.90
C MET A 162 -1.16 1.30 -5.41
N PHE A 163 -0.32 2.31 -5.32
CA PHE A 163 1.03 2.15 -4.80
C PHE A 163 1.27 3.09 -3.61
N GLN A 164 1.44 2.50 -2.44
CA GLN A 164 1.78 3.22 -1.23
C GLN A 164 3.30 3.23 -1.03
N ILE A 165 3.87 4.42 -1.03
CA ILE A 165 5.31 4.64 -0.88
C ILE A 165 5.54 5.42 0.42
N GLY A 166 6.28 4.84 1.36
CA GLY A 166 6.54 5.49 2.65
C GLY A 166 7.44 6.73 2.52
N ARG A 167 8.37 6.73 1.56
CA ARG A 167 9.29 7.83 1.30
C ARG A 167 9.76 7.83 -0.16
N ALA A 168 9.69 8.97 -0.82
CA ALA A 168 10.48 9.18 -2.03
C ALA A 168 11.88 9.72 -1.66
N HIS A 169 12.92 9.26 -2.34
CA HIS A 169 14.25 9.83 -2.20
C HIS A 169 14.31 11.11 -3.04
N VAL A 170 14.56 12.22 -2.38
CA VAL A 170 14.82 13.52 -3.02
C VAL A 170 16.31 13.77 -2.94
#